data_ae54411b9cbca0478566e98e37be0678
#
_entry.id   ae54411b9cbca0478566e98e37be0678
#
_cell.length_a   1.000
_cell.length_b   1.000
_cell.length_c   1.000
_cell.angle_alpha   90.00
_cell.angle_beta   90.00
_cell.angle_gamma   90.00
#
_symmetry.space_group_name_H-M   'P 1'
#
loop_
_entity.id
_entity.type
_entity.pdbx_description
1 polymer ?
#
loop_
_entity_poly.entity_id
_entity_poly.type
_entity_poly.pdbx_seq_one_letter_code
_entity_poly.pdbx_strand_id
1 'polypeptide(L)'
;MPAEDVDPHTADVTISAARVRAQTREPLLTAAFVRLTLADVAYFTATGVAIYTLPLWVTGPVGSDKSGAGLAFGVFAVSALVLRPFAGRLADTRGRRPLLVGGALLSAVGMLGTAYAETLALVVALRLLLGVAEAAFFVASIAALIDLAPPSRIGEAISYNSLGLYLGLAFGPPLAELLVRTAGFSAAWHGAAALSMIAAVVAIKITNVRSAASTSQPAKLIHWKAVPIALGFFASVVAMGAFFAFGSLQANAVGLVPASAPLFVYGLVVVAGRLSLARFLDRFAALPLAAVALGIIAVALMIMALWSTPSGMASGAAVFGLGVTLSTPAFFSAIFATARPSERGAASGTASVFLDLGIAGGPMLLGLVAQSQGIPFAFGVAAAVVLAGCVWIVALSRTSQGAAR
;
A
#
# COMPACT_ATOMS: atom_id res chain seq x y z
N MET A 1 47.82 7.39 49.72
CA MET A 1 47.07 7.45 48.46
C MET A 1 45.60 7.35 48.81
N PRO A 2 44.80 8.40 48.65
CA PRO A 2 43.39 8.32 48.89
C PRO A 2 42.69 7.64 47.67
N ALA A 3 41.77 6.71 47.97
CA ALA A 3 40.88 6.11 47.00
C ALA A 3 39.93 7.18 46.44
N GLU A 4 39.88 7.34 45.11
CA GLU A 4 38.87 8.20 44.45
C GLU A 4 37.48 7.59 44.64
N ASP A 5 36.67 8.29 45.40
CA ASP A 5 35.24 8.05 45.54
C ASP A 5 34.55 8.29 44.18
N VAL A 6 34.34 7.26 43.40
CA VAL A 6 33.55 7.38 42.15
C VAL A 6 32.07 7.47 42.54
N ASP A 7 31.50 8.65 42.36
CA ASP A 7 30.10 8.95 42.60
C ASP A 7 29.20 7.94 41.85
N PRO A 8 28.38 7.11 42.54
CA PRO A 8 27.52 6.10 41.92
C PRO A 8 26.52 6.70 40.90
N HIS A 9 26.16 7.96 41.00
CA HIS A 9 25.29 8.65 40.05
C HIS A 9 25.97 8.91 38.69
N THR A 10 27.29 9.15 38.66
CA THR A 10 28.04 9.31 37.38
C THR A 10 28.26 8.00 36.65
N ALA A 11 28.38 6.90 37.39
CA ALA A 11 28.49 5.55 36.77
C ALA A 11 27.17 5.13 36.10
N ASP A 12 26.03 5.41 36.69
CA ASP A 12 24.71 5.06 36.14
C ASP A 12 24.38 5.86 34.86
N VAL A 13 24.73 7.16 34.83
CA VAL A 13 24.54 8.02 33.66
C VAL A 13 25.45 7.59 32.50
N THR A 14 26.70 7.20 32.79
CA THR A 14 27.65 6.72 31.76
C THR A 14 27.25 5.37 31.20
N ILE A 15 26.74 4.44 32.04
CA ILE A 15 26.24 3.13 31.61
C ILE A 15 24.96 3.31 30.76
N SER A 16 24.06 4.24 31.15
CA SER A 16 22.85 4.58 30.40
C SER A 16 23.19 5.18 29.04
N ALA A 17 24.12 6.14 28.98
CA ALA A 17 24.58 6.76 27.74
C ALA A 17 25.31 5.77 26.82
N ALA A 18 26.10 4.84 27.38
CA ALA A 18 26.74 3.78 26.62
C ALA A 18 25.75 2.78 26.05
N ARG A 19 24.70 2.39 26.80
CA ARG A 19 23.60 1.54 26.32
C ARG A 19 22.79 2.23 25.19
N VAL A 20 22.48 3.51 25.33
CA VAL A 20 21.81 4.29 24.28
C VAL A 20 22.70 4.39 23.03
N ARG A 21 24.00 4.62 23.17
CA ARG A 21 24.96 4.62 22.04
C ARG A 21 25.18 3.23 21.42
N ALA A 22 25.10 2.15 22.19
CA ALA A 22 25.16 0.78 21.67
C ALA A 22 23.90 0.43 20.85
N GLN A 23 22.71 0.83 21.32
CA GLN A 23 21.45 0.62 20.60
C GLN A 23 21.38 1.37 19.25
N THR A 24 22.05 2.51 19.12
CA THR A 24 22.14 3.25 17.85
C THR A 24 23.15 2.65 16.85
N ARG A 25 23.98 1.69 17.28
CA ARG A 25 24.99 1.01 16.44
C ARG A 25 24.53 -0.34 15.88
N GLU A 26 23.36 -0.87 16.28
CA GLU A 26 22.86 -2.11 15.71
C GLU A 26 22.58 -1.94 14.21
N PRO A 27 23.17 -2.80 13.33
CA PRO A 27 22.99 -2.69 11.89
C PRO A 27 21.54 -3.02 11.52
N LEU A 28 20.88 -2.10 10.81
CA LEU A 28 19.53 -2.33 10.26
C LEU A 28 19.58 -3.32 9.09
N LEU A 29 20.59 -3.18 8.23
CA LEU A 29 20.74 -3.99 7.03
C LEU A 29 21.35 -5.36 7.35
N THR A 30 20.59 -6.17 8.10
CA THR A 30 20.93 -7.57 8.35
C THR A 30 20.56 -8.44 7.14
N ALA A 31 21.17 -9.61 7.01
CA ALA A 31 20.82 -10.56 5.94
C ALA A 31 19.32 -10.95 5.96
N ALA A 32 18.71 -11.03 7.15
CA ALA A 32 17.28 -11.30 7.30
C ALA A 32 16.42 -10.14 6.80
N PHE A 33 16.77 -8.89 7.15
CA PHE A 33 16.12 -7.68 6.66
C PHE A 33 16.20 -7.56 5.12
N VAL A 34 17.39 -7.78 4.55
CA VAL A 34 17.59 -7.75 3.09
C VAL A 34 16.76 -8.82 2.39
N ARG A 35 16.69 -10.05 2.93
CA ARG A 35 15.85 -11.12 2.38
C ARG A 35 14.36 -10.75 2.43
N LEU A 36 13.88 -10.16 3.53
CA LEU A 36 12.49 -9.70 3.64
C LEU A 36 12.21 -8.63 2.59
N THR A 37 13.06 -7.61 2.48
CA THR A 37 12.90 -6.55 1.47
C THR A 37 12.93 -7.11 0.04
N LEU A 38 13.80 -8.07 -0.28
CA LEU A 38 13.83 -8.72 -1.59
C LEU A 38 12.56 -9.55 -1.86
N ALA A 39 12.02 -10.24 -0.85
CA ALA A 39 10.75 -10.95 -0.98
C ALA A 39 9.61 -9.97 -1.24
N ASP A 40 9.57 -8.83 -0.54
CA ASP A 40 8.58 -7.79 -0.75
C ASP A 40 8.69 -7.16 -2.14
N VAL A 41 9.90 -6.82 -2.61
CA VAL A 41 10.11 -6.31 -3.97
C VAL A 41 9.58 -7.29 -5.01
N ALA A 42 9.90 -8.58 -4.89
CA ALA A 42 9.43 -9.60 -5.84
C ALA A 42 7.89 -9.73 -5.80
N TYR A 43 7.30 -9.81 -4.60
CA TYR A 43 5.85 -9.92 -4.40
C TYR A 43 5.09 -8.70 -4.95
N PHE A 44 5.54 -7.50 -4.64
CA PHE A 44 4.89 -6.27 -5.10
C PHE A 44 5.18 -5.94 -6.55
N THR A 45 6.27 -6.46 -7.15
CA THR A 45 6.46 -6.42 -8.60
C THR A 45 5.43 -7.32 -9.29
N ALA A 46 5.15 -8.52 -8.76
CA ALA A 46 4.07 -9.38 -9.26
C ALA A 46 2.70 -8.67 -9.16
N THR A 47 2.43 -8.00 -8.04
CA THR A 47 1.22 -7.18 -7.86
C THR A 47 1.16 -6.04 -8.88
N GLY A 48 2.27 -5.35 -9.13
CA GLY A 48 2.37 -4.30 -10.15
C GLY A 48 2.13 -4.82 -11.57
N VAL A 49 2.62 -6.02 -11.90
CA VAL A 49 2.29 -6.71 -13.15
C VAL A 49 0.79 -6.94 -13.26
N ALA A 50 0.15 -7.44 -12.18
CA ALA A 50 -1.29 -7.67 -12.15
C ALA A 50 -2.10 -6.37 -12.27
N ILE A 51 -1.68 -5.27 -11.64
CA ILE A 51 -2.34 -3.96 -11.72
C ILE A 51 -2.45 -3.48 -13.17
N TYR A 52 -1.39 -3.63 -13.96
CA TYR A 52 -1.41 -3.27 -15.38
C TYR A 52 -2.23 -4.28 -16.21
N THR A 53 -1.99 -5.57 -16.01
CA THR A 53 -2.50 -6.63 -16.88
C THR A 53 -3.99 -6.89 -16.68
N LEU A 54 -4.49 -6.85 -15.42
CA LEU A 54 -5.84 -7.27 -15.07
C LEU A 54 -6.96 -6.52 -15.81
N PRO A 55 -7.00 -5.18 -15.83
CA PRO A 55 -8.08 -4.47 -16.52
C PRO A 55 -8.05 -4.73 -18.04
N LEU A 56 -6.87 -4.82 -18.63
CA LEU A 56 -6.69 -5.14 -20.05
C LEU A 56 -7.07 -6.60 -20.37
N TRP A 57 -6.76 -7.52 -19.45
CA TRP A 57 -7.16 -8.94 -19.56
C TRP A 57 -8.67 -9.10 -19.50
N VAL A 58 -9.32 -8.44 -18.54
CA VAL A 58 -10.77 -8.53 -18.34
C VAL A 58 -11.54 -7.93 -19.50
N THR A 59 -11.12 -6.78 -20.02
CA THR A 59 -11.81 -6.10 -21.14
C THR A 59 -11.41 -6.61 -22.53
N GLY A 60 -10.32 -7.35 -22.62
CA GLY A 60 -9.84 -7.96 -23.86
C GLY A 60 -10.13 -9.46 -23.88
N PRO A 61 -9.16 -10.35 -23.53
CA PRO A 61 -9.31 -11.80 -23.65
C PRO A 61 -10.52 -12.40 -22.96
N VAL A 62 -10.91 -11.92 -21.77
CA VAL A 62 -12.10 -12.40 -21.03
C VAL A 62 -13.40 -11.90 -21.67
N GLY A 63 -13.36 -10.84 -22.49
CA GLY A 63 -14.52 -10.29 -23.17
C GLY A 63 -15.56 -9.61 -22.27
N SER A 64 -15.15 -9.16 -21.07
CA SER A 64 -15.99 -8.40 -20.18
C SER A 64 -15.87 -6.89 -20.43
N ASP A 65 -16.54 -6.08 -19.62
CA ASP A 65 -16.61 -4.64 -19.74
C ASP A 65 -15.82 -3.91 -18.63
N LYS A 66 -15.90 -2.58 -18.61
CA LYS A 66 -15.22 -1.75 -17.59
C LYS A 66 -15.78 -1.98 -16.18
N SER A 67 -17.07 -2.35 -16.06
CA SER A 67 -17.66 -2.71 -14.76
C SER A 67 -17.07 -4.01 -14.24
N GLY A 68 -16.89 -5.00 -15.12
CA GLY A 68 -16.19 -6.25 -14.83
C GLY A 68 -14.74 -6.04 -14.42
N ALA A 69 -14.03 -5.13 -15.09
CA ALA A 69 -12.66 -4.75 -14.70
C ALA A 69 -12.61 -4.11 -13.30
N GLY A 70 -13.53 -3.19 -13.00
CA GLY A 70 -13.67 -2.58 -11.68
C GLY A 70 -14.00 -3.59 -10.60
N LEU A 71 -14.94 -4.52 -10.86
CA LEU A 71 -15.29 -5.62 -9.97
C LEU A 71 -14.09 -6.53 -9.70
N ALA A 72 -13.42 -7.01 -10.74
CA ALA A 72 -12.25 -7.89 -10.63
C ALA A 72 -11.11 -7.20 -9.86
N PHE A 73 -10.95 -5.89 -10.02
CA PHE A 73 -9.95 -5.13 -9.27
C PHE A 73 -10.33 -5.01 -7.78
N GLY A 74 -11.56 -4.61 -7.49
CA GLY A 74 -11.99 -4.31 -6.12
C GLY A 74 -12.21 -5.54 -5.24
N VAL A 75 -12.72 -6.65 -5.79
CA VAL A 75 -13.08 -7.85 -5.01
C VAL A 75 -11.90 -8.48 -4.27
N PHE A 76 -10.70 -8.30 -4.77
CA PHE A 76 -9.44 -8.66 -4.10
C PHE A 76 -9.35 -8.08 -2.68
N ALA A 77 -9.66 -6.79 -2.52
CA ALA A 77 -9.56 -6.13 -1.22
C ALA A 77 -10.66 -6.57 -0.24
N VAL A 78 -11.79 -7.09 -0.74
CA VAL A 78 -12.85 -7.65 0.13
C VAL A 78 -12.34 -8.84 0.92
N SER A 79 -11.72 -9.81 0.25
CA SER A 79 -11.16 -10.98 0.94
C SER A 79 -9.96 -10.63 1.83
N ALA A 80 -9.12 -9.69 1.38
CA ALA A 80 -8.01 -9.19 2.20
C ALA A 80 -8.53 -8.56 3.51
N LEU A 81 -9.52 -7.67 3.43
CA LEU A 81 -10.14 -7.02 4.58
C LEU A 81 -10.64 -8.03 5.62
N VAL A 82 -11.41 -9.03 5.15
CA VAL A 82 -12.01 -10.05 6.03
C VAL A 82 -10.93 -10.91 6.70
N LEU A 83 -9.85 -11.21 5.99
CA LEU A 83 -8.85 -12.18 6.46
C LEU A 83 -7.64 -11.57 7.19
N ARG A 84 -7.39 -10.26 7.12
CA ARG A 84 -6.29 -9.61 7.86
C ARG A 84 -6.28 -9.91 9.36
N PRO A 85 -7.41 -9.88 10.11
CA PRO A 85 -7.40 -10.21 11.53
C PRO A 85 -6.99 -11.66 11.81
N PHE A 86 -7.40 -12.59 10.95
CA PHE A 86 -7.04 -14.00 11.06
C PHE A 86 -5.57 -14.23 10.71
N ALA A 87 -5.07 -13.57 9.66
CA ALA A 87 -3.67 -13.59 9.28
C ALA A 87 -2.78 -13.07 10.42
N GLY A 88 -3.17 -12.00 11.12
CA GLY A 88 -2.47 -11.48 12.29
C GLY A 88 -2.36 -12.51 13.40
N ARG A 89 -3.48 -13.11 13.81
CA ARG A 89 -3.49 -14.17 14.83
C ARG A 89 -2.65 -15.38 14.43
N LEU A 90 -2.72 -15.77 13.16
CA LEU A 90 -1.95 -16.90 12.65
C LEU A 90 -0.46 -16.60 12.62
N ALA A 91 -0.07 -15.36 12.26
CA ALA A 91 1.30 -14.88 12.31
C ALA A 91 1.87 -14.94 13.75
N ASP A 92 1.08 -14.57 14.76
CA ASP A 92 1.51 -14.60 16.16
C ASP A 92 1.67 -16.03 16.68
N THR A 93 0.78 -16.96 16.30
CA THR A 93 0.75 -18.33 16.83
C THR A 93 1.70 -19.27 16.07
N ARG A 94 1.74 -19.23 14.75
CA ARG A 94 2.56 -20.12 13.90
C ARG A 94 3.88 -19.51 13.47
N GLY A 95 4.06 -18.19 13.67
CA GLY A 95 5.22 -17.41 13.24
C GLY A 95 5.02 -16.75 11.88
N ARG A 96 5.95 -15.87 11.51
CA ARG A 96 5.83 -14.99 10.32
C ARG A 96 6.14 -15.74 9.03
N ARG A 97 7.17 -16.62 9.04
CA ARG A 97 7.67 -17.32 7.86
C ARG A 97 6.61 -18.19 7.16
N PRO A 98 5.78 -19.01 7.83
CA PRO A 98 4.77 -19.83 7.16
C PRO A 98 3.75 -19.00 6.37
N LEU A 99 3.39 -17.80 6.87
CA LEU A 99 2.46 -16.92 6.18
C LEU A 99 3.11 -16.19 5.01
N LEU A 100 4.37 -15.76 5.15
CA LEU A 100 5.13 -15.20 4.03
C LEU A 100 5.23 -16.18 2.87
N VAL A 101 5.67 -17.41 3.17
CA VAL A 101 5.81 -18.46 2.16
C VAL A 101 4.45 -18.88 1.60
N GLY A 102 3.48 -19.16 2.46
CA GLY A 102 2.14 -19.60 2.06
C GLY A 102 1.41 -18.52 1.27
N GLY A 103 1.48 -17.26 1.68
CA GLY A 103 0.89 -16.13 0.96
C GLY A 103 1.52 -15.95 -0.43
N ALA A 104 2.85 -16.02 -0.52
CA ALA A 104 3.55 -15.91 -1.80
C ALA A 104 3.25 -17.11 -2.75
N LEU A 105 3.18 -18.33 -2.23
CA LEU A 105 2.79 -19.52 -3.01
C LEU A 105 1.34 -19.42 -3.49
N LEU A 106 0.44 -19.00 -2.62
CA LEU A 106 -0.97 -18.80 -2.97
C LEU A 106 -1.13 -17.71 -4.01
N SER A 107 -0.32 -16.64 -3.93
CA SER A 107 -0.24 -15.61 -4.96
C SER A 107 0.25 -16.18 -6.29
N ALA A 108 1.30 -17.01 -6.29
CA ALA A 108 1.80 -17.67 -7.49
C ALA A 108 0.72 -18.53 -8.17
N VAL A 109 -0.02 -19.32 -7.37
CA VAL A 109 -1.13 -20.15 -7.86
C VAL A 109 -2.26 -19.29 -8.43
N GLY A 110 -2.65 -18.21 -7.74
CA GLY A 110 -3.71 -17.31 -8.21
C GLY A 110 -3.33 -16.57 -9.49
N MET A 111 -2.07 -16.08 -9.60
CA MET A 111 -1.57 -15.44 -10.82
C MET A 111 -1.49 -16.44 -11.99
N LEU A 112 -0.97 -17.64 -11.72
CA LEU A 112 -0.91 -18.70 -12.74
C LEU A 112 -2.33 -19.11 -13.20
N GLY A 113 -3.26 -19.28 -12.26
CA GLY A 113 -4.66 -19.58 -12.59
C GLY A 113 -5.31 -18.50 -13.45
N THR A 114 -4.99 -17.22 -13.19
CA THR A 114 -5.54 -16.09 -13.97
C THR A 114 -5.09 -16.13 -15.44
N ALA A 115 -3.91 -16.68 -15.73
CA ALA A 115 -3.43 -16.87 -17.12
C ALA A 115 -4.38 -17.74 -17.98
N TYR A 116 -5.19 -18.57 -17.34
CA TYR A 116 -6.12 -19.52 -17.99
C TYR A 116 -7.60 -19.19 -17.67
N ALA A 117 -7.85 -18.02 -17.08
CA ALA A 117 -9.21 -17.63 -16.76
C ALA A 117 -9.93 -17.04 -17.98
N GLU A 118 -10.87 -17.78 -18.55
CA GLU A 118 -11.64 -17.40 -19.74
C GLU A 118 -12.94 -16.66 -19.39
N THR A 119 -13.35 -16.65 -18.12
CA THR A 119 -14.60 -16.02 -17.68
C THR A 119 -14.37 -15.03 -16.55
N LEU A 120 -15.19 -13.98 -16.47
CA LEU A 120 -15.14 -13.02 -15.39
C LEU A 120 -15.35 -13.69 -14.01
N ALA A 121 -16.25 -14.70 -13.93
CA ALA A 121 -16.50 -15.42 -12.70
C ALA A 121 -15.24 -16.12 -12.15
N LEU A 122 -14.46 -16.76 -13.05
CA LEU A 122 -13.20 -17.40 -12.64
C LEU A 122 -12.14 -16.36 -12.24
N VAL A 123 -12.05 -15.25 -13.00
CA VAL A 123 -11.17 -14.12 -12.62
C VAL A 123 -11.54 -13.63 -11.22
N VAL A 124 -12.81 -13.37 -10.93
CA VAL A 124 -13.29 -12.92 -9.62
C VAL A 124 -12.95 -13.92 -8.51
N ALA A 125 -13.15 -15.21 -8.73
CA ALA A 125 -12.78 -16.25 -7.76
C ALA A 125 -11.27 -16.26 -7.47
N LEU A 126 -10.44 -16.14 -8.51
CA LEU A 126 -8.97 -16.06 -8.36
C LEU A 126 -8.54 -14.74 -7.69
N ARG A 127 -9.24 -13.64 -7.93
CA ARG A 127 -8.99 -12.36 -7.24
C ARG A 127 -9.32 -12.45 -5.73
N LEU A 128 -10.38 -13.16 -5.36
CA LEU A 128 -10.66 -13.47 -3.95
C LEU A 128 -9.52 -14.31 -3.34
N LEU A 129 -9.02 -15.32 -4.05
CA LEU A 129 -7.87 -16.12 -3.62
C LEU A 129 -6.61 -15.25 -3.44
N LEU A 130 -6.35 -14.34 -4.38
CA LEU A 130 -5.22 -13.41 -4.30
C LEU A 130 -5.35 -12.44 -3.12
N GLY A 131 -6.55 -12.03 -2.72
CA GLY A 131 -6.75 -11.23 -1.51
C GLY A 131 -6.46 -12.01 -0.21
N VAL A 132 -6.72 -13.32 -0.18
CA VAL A 132 -6.27 -14.21 0.91
C VAL A 132 -4.73 -14.24 0.98
N ALA A 133 -4.08 -14.38 -0.18
CA ALA A 133 -2.63 -14.39 -0.31
C ALA A 133 -2.02 -13.08 0.20
N GLU A 134 -2.61 -11.95 -0.18
CA GLU A 134 -2.18 -10.61 0.24
C GLU A 134 -2.33 -10.42 1.75
N ALA A 135 -3.47 -10.81 2.34
CA ALA A 135 -3.68 -10.72 3.78
C ALA A 135 -2.61 -11.50 4.55
N ALA A 136 -2.28 -12.71 4.08
CA ALA A 136 -1.26 -13.55 4.70
C ALA A 136 0.16 -12.94 4.56
N PHE A 137 0.55 -12.58 3.32
CA PHE A 137 1.89 -12.09 3.02
C PHE A 137 2.14 -10.72 3.66
N PHE A 138 1.25 -9.74 3.43
CA PHE A 138 1.45 -8.36 3.89
C PHE A 138 1.48 -8.24 5.40
N VAL A 139 0.53 -8.89 6.11
CA VAL A 139 0.51 -8.87 7.58
C VAL A 139 1.76 -9.51 8.16
N ALA A 140 2.18 -10.64 7.60
CA ALA A 140 3.40 -11.33 8.05
C ALA A 140 4.68 -10.54 7.72
N SER A 141 4.72 -9.83 6.58
CA SER A 141 5.85 -8.98 6.20
C SER A 141 6.03 -7.81 7.17
N ILE A 142 4.97 -7.07 7.47
CA ILE A 142 5.04 -5.97 8.45
C ILE A 142 5.44 -6.47 9.85
N ALA A 143 4.87 -7.60 10.29
CA ALA A 143 5.23 -8.19 11.58
C ALA A 143 6.69 -8.65 11.61
N ALA A 144 7.16 -9.34 10.57
CA ALA A 144 8.56 -9.76 10.46
C ALA A 144 9.53 -8.58 10.43
N LEU A 145 9.14 -7.49 9.74
CA LEU A 145 9.90 -6.25 9.69
C LEU A 145 10.12 -5.66 11.09
N ILE A 146 9.05 -5.58 11.89
CA ILE A 146 9.10 -5.06 13.26
C ILE A 146 9.98 -5.97 14.15
N ASP A 147 9.86 -7.29 13.98
CA ASP A 147 10.66 -8.26 14.76
C ASP A 147 12.17 -8.22 14.38
N LEU A 148 12.51 -7.85 13.14
CA LEU A 148 13.89 -7.79 12.65
C LEU A 148 14.55 -6.42 12.87
N ALA A 149 13.78 -5.37 13.08
CA ALA A 149 14.30 -4.02 13.24
C ALA A 149 14.72 -3.76 14.69
N PRO A 150 15.86 -3.09 14.92
CA PRO A 150 16.20 -2.58 16.25
C PRO A 150 15.07 -1.64 16.76
N PRO A 151 14.67 -1.72 18.04
CA PRO A 151 13.56 -0.92 18.57
C PRO A 151 13.73 0.60 18.35
N SER A 152 14.96 1.09 18.36
CA SER A 152 15.29 2.50 18.11
C SER A 152 15.19 2.92 16.62
N ARG A 153 15.09 1.95 15.68
CA ARG A 153 15.14 2.17 14.23
C ARG A 153 13.94 1.61 13.46
N ILE A 154 12.84 1.25 14.15
CA ILE A 154 11.63 0.68 13.52
C ILE A 154 11.07 1.63 12.44
N GLY A 155 11.01 2.93 12.68
CA GLY A 155 10.53 3.90 11.70
C GLY A 155 11.38 3.93 10.43
N GLU A 156 12.70 3.84 10.58
CA GLU A 156 13.64 3.76 9.45
C GLU A 156 13.47 2.44 8.68
N ALA A 157 13.30 1.32 9.40
CA ALA A 157 13.03 0.02 8.80
C ALA A 157 11.76 0.02 7.95
N ILE A 158 10.65 0.58 8.48
CA ILE A 158 9.38 0.71 7.76
C ILE A 158 9.57 1.58 6.50
N SER A 159 10.35 2.66 6.59
CA SER A 159 10.63 3.52 5.45
C SER A 159 11.37 2.78 4.33
N TYR A 160 12.45 2.06 4.65
CA TYR A 160 13.18 1.27 3.66
C TYR A 160 12.34 0.13 3.07
N ASN A 161 11.57 -0.57 3.89
CA ASN A 161 10.71 -1.64 3.41
C ASN A 161 9.59 -1.11 2.48
N SER A 162 9.03 0.05 2.81
CA SER A 162 8.02 0.67 1.96
C SER A 162 8.56 1.09 0.58
N LEU A 163 9.87 1.39 0.47
CA LEU A 163 10.50 1.61 -0.84
C LEU A 163 10.45 0.34 -1.68
N GLY A 164 10.66 -0.84 -1.09
CA GLY A 164 10.53 -2.13 -1.80
C GLY A 164 9.15 -2.32 -2.40
N LEU A 165 8.10 -2.02 -1.63
CA LEU A 165 6.71 -2.04 -2.10
C LEU A 165 6.51 -1.09 -3.30
N TYR A 166 6.88 0.19 -3.16
CA TYR A 166 6.65 1.16 -4.23
C TYR A 166 7.54 0.95 -5.45
N LEU A 167 8.76 0.44 -5.29
CA LEU A 167 9.61 0.02 -6.41
C LEU A 167 8.95 -1.14 -7.17
N GLY A 168 8.41 -2.13 -6.46
CA GLY A 168 7.66 -3.22 -7.10
C GLY A 168 6.46 -2.71 -7.90
N LEU A 169 5.65 -1.83 -7.31
CA LEU A 169 4.52 -1.20 -7.97
C LEU A 169 4.93 -0.30 -9.13
N ALA A 170 6.11 0.34 -9.10
CA ALA A 170 6.61 1.17 -10.18
C ALA A 170 7.10 0.34 -11.37
N PHE A 171 7.91 -0.70 -11.12
CA PHE A 171 8.53 -1.49 -12.18
C PHE A 171 7.66 -2.63 -12.70
N GLY A 172 6.66 -3.08 -11.93
CA GLY A 172 5.72 -4.12 -12.36
C GLY A 172 4.97 -3.79 -13.64
N PRO A 173 4.33 -2.62 -13.78
CA PRO A 173 3.60 -2.24 -14.98
C PRO A 173 4.44 -2.20 -16.28
N PRO A 174 5.64 -1.59 -16.33
CA PRO A 174 6.51 -1.68 -17.51
C PRO A 174 6.93 -3.10 -17.85
N LEU A 175 7.24 -3.93 -16.83
CA LEU A 175 7.54 -5.34 -17.03
C LEU A 175 6.35 -6.09 -17.62
N ALA A 176 5.15 -5.80 -17.12
CA ALA A 176 3.91 -6.39 -17.63
C ALA A 176 3.69 -6.03 -19.09
N GLU A 177 3.82 -4.75 -19.45
CA GLU A 177 3.66 -4.30 -20.83
C GLU A 177 4.70 -4.94 -21.75
N LEU A 178 5.96 -5.05 -21.33
CA LEU A 178 6.99 -5.72 -22.07
C LEU A 178 6.61 -7.18 -22.36
N LEU A 179 6.18 -7.93 -21.33
CA LEU A 179 5.77 -9.33 -21.47
C LEU A 179 4.53 -9.47 -22.35
N VAL A 180 3.52 -8.59 -22.20
CA VAL A 180 2.32 -8.60 -23.03
C VAL A 180 2.67 -8.34 -24.49
N ARG A 181 3.54 -7.38 -24.79
CA ARG A 181 3.93 -7.02 -26.16
C ARG A 181 4.80 -8.06 -26.83
N THR A 182 5.65 -8.77 -26.09
CA THR A 182 6.60 -9.75 -26.66
C THR A 182 6.05 -11.16 -26.73
N ALA A 183 5.20 -11.56 -25.75
CA ALA A 183 4.75 -12.95 -25.62
C ALA A 183 3.27 -13.09 -25.19
N GLY A 184 2.51 -11.99 -25.20
CA GLY A 184 1.07 -11.98 -24.90
C GLY A 184 0.72 -11.92 -23.41
N PHE A 185 -0.57 -11.81 -23.14
CA PHE A 185 -1.10 -11.65 -21.77
C PHE A 185 -0.75 -12.81 -20.84
N SER A 186 -0.77 -14.05 -21.33
CA SER A 186 -0.43 -15.22 -20.52
C SER A 186 1.01 -15.15 -20.00
N ALA A 187 1.95 -14.60 -20.80
CA ALA A 187 3.33 -14.41 -20.37
C ALA A 187 3.44 -13.42 -19.20
N ALA A 188 2.63 -12.35 -19.16
CA ALA A 188 2.60 -11.43 -18.04
C ALA A 188 2.11 -12.11 -16.75
N TRP A 189 1.06 -12.94 -16.83
CA TRP A 189 0.57 -13.72 -15.71
C TRP A 189 1.58 -14.78 -15.23
N HIS A 190 2.26 -15.48 -16.14
CA HIS A 190 3.35 -16.40 -15.80
C HIS A 190 4.52 -15.66 -15.15
N GLY A 191 4.88 -14.47 -15.64
CA GLY A 191 5.89 -13.61 -15.03
C GLY A 191 5.52 -13.19 -13.62
N ALA A 192 4.27 -12.79 -13.38
CA ALA A 192 3.77 -12.49 -12.06
C ALA A 192 3.80 -13.70 -11.12
N ALA A 193 3.42 -14.89 -11.61
CA ALA A 193 3.51 -16.14 -10.85
C ALA A 193 4.96 -16.48 -10.50
N ALA A 194 5.89 -16.34 -11.44
CA ALA A 194 7.32 -16.57 -11.23
C ALA A 194 7.90 -15.60 -10.17
N LEU A 195 7.54 -14.33 -10.20
CA LEU A 195 7.95 -13.33 -9.19
C LEU A 195 7.39 -13.68 -7.80
N SER A 196 6.13 -14.11 -7.73
CA SER A 196 5.53 -14.58 -6.46
C SER A 196 6.23 -15.85 -5.95
N MET A 197 6.64 -16.75 -6.85
CA MET A 197 7.44 -17.92 -6.49
C MET A 197 8.84 -17.54 -5.99
N ILE A 198 9.50 -16.56 -6.60
CA ILE A 198 10.77 -15.99 -6.14
C ILE A 198 10.60 -15.43 -4.72
N ALA A 199 9.52 -14.68 -4.47
CA ALA A 199 9.20 -14.18 -3.14
C ALA A 199 9.06 -15.31 -2.12
N ALA A 200 8.39 -16.41 -2.46
CA ALA A 200 8.25 -17.58 -1.61
C ALA A 200 9.62 -18.25 -1.31
N VAL A 201 10.45 -18.47 -2.33
CA VAL A 201 11.78 -19.07 -2.18
C VAL A 201 12.68 -18.21 -1.30
N VAL A 202 12.67 -16.90 -1.47
CA VAL A 202 13.42 -15.97 -0.61
C VAL A 202 12.89 -15.99 0.82
N ALA A 203 11.55 -16.02 0.99
CA ALA A 203 10.90 -16.05 2.29
C ALA A 203 11.21 -17.33 3.10
N ILE A 204 11.47 -18.47 2.45
CA ILE A 204 11.90 -19.72 3.12
C ILE A 204 13.19 -19.50 3.94
N LYS A 205 14.06 -18.61 3.48
CA LYS A 205 15.35 -18.31 4.13
C LYS A 205 15.25 -17.28 5.26
N ILE A 206 14.05 -16.76 5.55
CA ILE A 206 13.81 -15.84 6.67
C ILE A 206 13.64 -16.66 7.95
N THR A 207 14.29 -16.22 9.02
CA THR A 207 14.16 -16.87 10.35
C THR A 207 12.72 -16.77 10.83
N ASN A 208 12.15 -17.89 11.27
CA ASN A 208 10.79 -17.90 11.80
C ASN A 208 10.79 -17.37 13.23
N VAL A 209 10.35 -16.13 13.40
CA VAL A 209 10.14 -15.53 14.72
C VAL A 209 8.67 -15.73 15.11
N ARG A 210 8.45 -16.21 16.33
CA ARG A 210 7.14 -16.26 16.99
C ARG A 210 7.12 -15.18 18.06
N SER A 211 6.09 -14.38 18.10
CA SER A 211 5.91 -13.46 19.22
C SER A 211 5.75 -14.29 20.50
N ALA A 212 6.50 -13.99 21.55
CA ALA A 212 6.20 -14.53 22.88
C ALA A 212 4.74 -14.12 23.14
N ALA A 213 3.88 -15.11 23.43
CA ALA A 213 2.43 -14.92 23.55
C ALA A 213 2.15 -13.69 24.41
N SER A 214 1.87 -12.58 23.77
CA SER A 214 1.35 -11.43 24.49
C SER A 214 -0.08 -11.84 24.88
N THR A 215 -0.34 -11.87 26.17
CA THR A 215 -1.67 -11.96 26.76
C THR A 215 -2.44 -10.68 26.38
N SER A 216 -2.57 -10.44 25.08
CA SER A 216 -3.27 -9.28 24.56
C SER A 216 -4.75 -9.51 24.80
N GLN A 217 -5.34 -8.68 25.65
CA GLN A 217 -6.78 -8.48 25.66
C GLN A 217 -7.27 -8.33 24.21
N PRO A 218 -8.49 -8.83 23.87
CA PRO A 218 -9.02 -8.70 22.52
C PRO A 218 -8.97 -7.23 22.11
N ALA A 219 -8.02 -6.92 21.23
CA ALA A 219 -7.80 -5.56 20.75
C ALA A 219 -9.09 -5.10 20.07
N LYS A 220 -9.59 -3.94 20.46
CA LYS A 220 -10.72 -3.30 19.77
C LYS A 220 -10.32 -3.17 18.30
N LEU A 221 -11.13 -3.69 17.40
CA LEU A 221 -10.85 -3.67 15.95
C LEU A 221 -10.92 -2.25 15.38
N ILE A 222 -11.71 -1.37 15.98
CA ILE A 222 -11.94 -0.01 15.52
C ILE A 222 -11.66 0.99 16.63
N HIS A 223 -10.83 1.99 16.32
CA HIS A 223 -10.59 3.16 17.14
C HIS A 223 -11.49 4.31 16.66
N TRP A 224 -12.63 4.50 17.32
CA TRP A 224 -13.69 5.43 16.87
C TRP A 224 -13.21 6.88 16.70
N LYS A 225 -12.24 7.33 17.49
CA LYS A 225 -11.67 8.69 17.37
C LYS A 225 -10.91 8.89 16.05
N ALA A 226 -10.41 7.82 15.44
CA ALA A 226 -9.71 7.87 14.16
C ALA A 226 -10.67 7.85 12.96
N VAL A 227 -11.92 7.40 13.13
CA VAL A 227 -12.89 7.23 12.03
C VAL A 227 -13.11 8.51 11.22
N PRO A 228 -13.29 9.71 11.81
CA PRO A 228 -13.46 10.93 11.03
C PRO A 228 -12.26 11.24 10.11
N ILE A 229 -11.04 10.95 10.58
CA ILE A 229 -9.82 11.14 9.79
C ILE A 229 -9.71 10.04 8.72
N ALA A 230 -10.05 8.80 9.07
CA ALA A 230 -10.02 7.65 8.18
C ALA A 230 -11.02 7.79 7.01
N LEU A 231 -12.13 8.51 7.17
CA LEU A 231 -13.03 8.87 6.06
C LEU A 231 -12.35 9.75 5.00
N GLY A 232 -11.51 10.70 5.41
CA GLY A 232 -10.68 11.45 4.46
C GLY A 232 -9.65 10.57 3.76
N PHE A 233 -9.03 9.64 4.50
CA PHE A 233 -8.12 8.65 3.92
C PHE A 233 -8.81 7.74 2.92
N PHE A 234 -10.01 7.26 3.22
CA PHE A 234 -10.86 6.50 2.31
C PHE A 234 -11.03 7.20 0.95
N ALA A 235 -11.30 8.51 0.92
CA ALA A 235 -11.43 9.26 -0.32
C ALA A 235 -10.13 9.23 -1.16
N SER A 236 -8.97 9.39 -0.52
CA SER A 236 -7.66 9.23 -1.17
C SER A 236 -7.47 7.82 -1.76
N VAL A 237 -7.91 6.81 -1.04
CA VAL A 237 -7.75 5.41 -1.45
C VAL A 237 -8.72 5.01 -2.56
N VAL A 238 -9.94 5.55 -2.57
CA VAL A 238 -10.90 5.42 -3.70
C VAL A 238 -10.26 5.94 -4.98
N ALA A 239 -9.59 7.11 -4.93
CA ALA A 239 -8.88 7.67 -6.07
C ALA A 239 -7.73 6.76 -6.54
N MET A 240 -6.96 6.20 -5.60
CA MET A 240 -5.87 5.29 -5.91
C MET A 240 -6.39 4.00 -6.57
N GLY A 241 -7.48 3.44 -6.05
CA GLY A 241 -8.15 2.28 -6.66
C GLY A 241 -8.64 2.57 -8.08
N ALA A 242 -9.26 3.74 -8.31
CA ALA A 242 -9.70 4.17 -9.64
C ALA A 242 -8.52 4.29 -10.62
N PHE A 243 -7.45 4.94 -10.20
CA PHE A 243 -6.25 5.10 -11.03
C PHE A 243 -5.61 3.75 -11.38
N PHE A 244 -5.50 2.84 -10.44
CA PHE A 244 -4.93 1.51 -10.68
C PHE A 244 -5.84 0.63 -11.56
N ALA A 245 -7.16 0.71 -11.38
CA ALA A 245 -8.11 -0.08 -12.15
C ALA A 245 -8.29 0.41 -13.60
N PHE A 246 -8.20 1.73 -13.83
CA PHE A 246 -8.57 2.31 -15.12
C PHE A 246 -7.44 3.07 -15.82
N GLY A 247 -6.30 3.30 -15.14
CA GLY A 247 -5.19 4.09 -15.67
C GLY A 247 -4.58 3.50 -16.95
N SER A 248 -4.34 2.18 -17.01
CA SER A 248 -3.82 1.51 -18.22
C SER A 248 -4.85 1.46 -19.34
N LEU A 249 -6.13 1.28 -19.04
CA LEU A 249 -7.22 1.33 -20.02
C LEU A 249 -7.33 2.71 -20.64
N GLN A 250 -7.30 3.78 -19.82
CA GLN A 250 -7.38 5.15 -20.33
C GLN A 250 -6.11 5.51 -21.11
N ALA A 251 -4.93 5.10 -20.65
CA ALA A 251 -3.67 5.32 -21.37
C ALA A 251 -3.72 4.72 -22.77
N ASN A 252 -4.21 3.48 -22.90
CA ASN A 252 -4.44 2.84 -24.20
C ASN A 252 -5.48 3.61 -25.03
N ALA A 253 -6.59 4.02 -24.44
CA ALA A 253 -7.67 4.70 -25.15
C ALA A 253 -7.23 6.06 -25.74
N VAL A 254 -6.31 6.77 -25.07
CA VAL A 254 -5.75 8.04 -25.57
C VAL A 254 -4.53 7.86 -26.47
N GLY A 255 -4.12 6.60 -26.76
CA GLY A 255 -2.97 6.30 -27.62
C GLY A 255 -1.60 6.55 -26.97
N LEU A 256 -1.52 6.54 -25.64
CA LEU A 256 -0.23 6.68 -24.94
C LEU A 256 0.60 5.40 -25.07
N VAL A 257 1.81 5.54 -25.58
CA VAL A 257 2.79 4.43 -25.73
C VAL A 257 4.07 4.82 -25.02
N PRO A 258 4.54 4.03 -24.03
CA PRO A 258 3.93 2.81 -23.47
C PRO A 258 2.71 3.09 -22.57
N ALA A 259 1.71 2.24 -22.59
CA ALA A 259 0.48 2.41 -21.81
C ALA A 259 0.69 2.21 -20.30
N SER A 260 1.79 1.60 -19.90
CA SER A 260 2.23 1.47 -18.51
C SER A 260 2.82 2.78 -17.94
N ALA A 261 3.15 3.76 -18.79
CA ALA A 261 3.84 4.99 -18.39
C ALA A 261 3.15 5.74 -17.23
N PRO A 262 1.81 5.90 -17.17
CA PRO A 262 1.19 6.59 -16.03
C PRO A 262 1.44 5.87 -14.70
N LEU A 263 1.36 4.55 -14.67
CA LEU A 263 1.61 3.75 -13.47
C LEU A 263 3.09 3.79 -13.06
N PHE A 264 4.00 3.77 -14.04
CA PHE A 264 5.43 3.89 -13.81
C PHE A 264 5.79 5.28 -13.27
N VAL A 265 5.30 6.35 -13.90
CA VAL A 265 5.52 7.74 -13.49
C VAL A 265 4.98 7.95 -12.07
N TYR A 266 3.77 7.51 -11.80
CA TYR A 266 3.20 7.52 -10.45
C TYR A 266 4.14 6.87 -9.43
N GLY A 267 4.56 5.63 -9.68
CA GLY A 267 5.43 4.89 -8.78
C GLY A 267 6.79 5.56 -8.57
N LEU A 268 7.40 6.06 -9.64
CA LEU A 268 8.68 6.76 -9.59
C LEU A 268 8.57 8.06 -8.77
N VAL A 269 7.49 8.85 -8.96
CA VAL A 269 7.26 10.08 -8.19
C VAL A 269 7.05 9.77 -6.72
N VAL A 270 6.32 8.69 -6.38
CA VAL A 270 6.14 8.28 -4.98
C VAL A 270 7.47 7.86 -4.35
N VAL A 271 8.29 7.07 -5.04
CA VAL A 271 9.62 6.65 -4.55
C VAL A 271 10.53 7.87 -4.37
N ALA A 272 10.65 8.71 -5.38
CA ALA A 272 11.47 9.94 -5.32
C ALA A 272 11.01 10.88 -4.20
N GLY A 273 9.70 11.07 -4.07
CA GLY A 273 9.11 11.90 -3.03
C GLY A 273 9.35 11.37 -1.62
N ARG A 274 9.26 10.05 -1.42
CA ARG A 274 9.56 9.43 -0.10
C ARG A 274 11.03 9.54 0.27
N LEU A 275 11.94 9.48 -0.69
CA LEU A 275 13.37 9.65 -0.45
C LEU A 275 13.73 11.11 -0.15
N SER A 276 13.12 12.06 -0.85
CA SER A 276 13.49 13.48 -0.76
C SER A 276 12.71 14.25 0.31
N LEU A 277 11.42 13.95 0.51
CA LEU A 277 10.52 14.75 1.33
C LEU A 277 10.29 14.20 2.74
N ALA A 278 10.73 12.97 3.08
CA ALA A 278 10.42 12.32 4.35
C ALA A 278 10.71 13.23 5.57
N ARG A 279 11.91 13.80 5.66
CA ARG A 279 12.31 14.69 6.77
C ARG A 279 11.61 16.06 6.75
N PHE A 280 11.13 16.48 5.58
CA PHE A 280 10.46 17.76 5.42
C PHE A 280 8.98 17.65 5.86
N LEU A 281 8.34 16.53 5.59
CA LEU A 281 6.93 16.28 5.91
C LEU A 281 6.67 16.29 7.42
N ASP A 282 7.64 15.85 8.23
CA ASP A 282 7.53 15.83 9.70
C ASP A 282 7.41 17.23 10.33
N ARG A 283 7.68 18.29 9.57
CA ARG A 283 7.59 19.70 10.03
C ARG A 283 6.18 20.26 9.94
N PHE A 284 5.27 19.61 9.23
CA PHE A 284 3.93 20.10 8.98
C PHE A 284 2.89 19.40 9.87
N ALA A 285 1.86 20.14 10.26
CA ALA A 285 0.72 19.54 10.93
C ALA A 285 -0.01 18.53 10.00
N ALA A 286 -0.31 17.36 10.52
CA ALA A 286 -0.76 16.22 9.73
C ALA A 286 -2.11 16.47 9.01
N LEU A 287 -3.10 17.08 9.65
CA LEU A 287 -4.42 17.33 9.04
C LEU A 287 -4.38 18.36 7.90
N PRO A 288 -3.73 19.54 8.03
CA PRO A 288 -3.54 20.46 6.90
C PRO A 288 -2.78 19.81 5.74
N LEU A 289 -1.72 19.03 6.04
CA LEU A 289 -0.97 18.32 5.02
C LEU A 289 -1.84 17.28 4.28
N ALA A 290 -2.71 16.56 5.00
CA ALA A 290 -3.67 15.63 4.42
C ALA A 290 -4.68 16.35 3.50
N ALA A 291 -5.17 17.52 3.90
CA ALA A 291 -6.06 18.33 3.05
C ALA A 291 -5.37 18.79 1.76
N VAL A 292 -4.14 19.28 1.84
CA VAL A 292 -3.33 19.66 0.66
C VAL A 292 -3.11 18.44 -0.25
N ALA A 293 -2.79 17.28 0.31
CA ALA A 293 -2.61 16.05 -0.44
C ALA A 293 -3.88 15.66 -1.22
N LEU A 294 -5.05 15.72 -0.57
CA LEU A 294 -6.34 15.47 -1.23
C LEU A 294 -6.61 16.50 -2.35
N GLY A 295 -6.31 17.77 -2.14
CA GLY A 295 -6.42 18.80 -3.17
C GLY A 295 -5.57 18.49 -4.40
N ILE A 296 -4.31 18.07 -4.20
CA ILE A 296 -3.41 17.65 -5.28
C ILE A 296 -3.95 16.42 -6.01
N ILE A 297 -4.45 15.41 -5.29
CA ILE A 297 -5.05 14.20 -5.88
C ILE A 297 -6.28 14.57 -6.71
N ALA A 298 -7.14 15.46 -6.23
CA ALA A 298 -8.32 15.91 -6.96
C ALA A 298 -7.94 16.63 -8.25
N VAL A 299 -6.95 17.55 -8.21
CA VAL A 299 -6.43 18.22 -9.40
C VAL A 299 -5.86 17.21 -10.39
N ALA A 300 -5.12 16.23 -9.95
CA ALA A 300 -4.57 15.18 -10.79
C ALA A 300 -5.64 14.39 -11.55
N LEU A 301 -6.71 13.99 -10.83
CA LEU A 301 -7.84 13.28 -11.43
C LEU A 301 -8.61 14.18 -12.42
N MET A 302 -8.77 15.46 -12.11
CA MET A 302 -9.38 16.42 -13.04
C MET A 302 -8.55 16.65 -14.31
N ILE A 303 -7.21 16.67 -14.19
CA ILE A 303 -6.32 16.69 -15.35
C ILE A 303 -6.58 15.47 -16.23
N MET A 304 -6.61 14.26 -15.67
CA MET A 304 -6.86 13.02 -16.41
C MET A 304 -8.29 12.94 -16.98
N ALA A 305 -9.27 13.56 -16.32
CA ALA A 305 -10.67 13.62 -16.76
C ALA A 305 -10.88 14.59 -17.92
N LEU A 306 -10.35 15.82 -17.80
CA LEU A 306 -10.63 16.90 -18.74
C LEU A 306 -9.65 16.98 -19.89
N TRP A 307 -8.40 16.57 -19.65
CA TRP A 307 -7.35 16.58 -20.66
C TRP A 307 -7.03 15.14 -21.10
N SER A 308 -7.99 14.54 -21.82
CA SER A 308 -7.95 13.15 -22.31
C SER A 308 -6.98 12.99 -23.49
N THR A 309 -5.69 13.23 -23.25
CA THR A 309 -4.58 13.08 -24.20
C THR A 309 -3.42 12.32 -23.55
N PRO A 310 -2.44 11.80 -24.33
CA PRO A 310 -1.25 11.19 -23.76
C PRO A 310 -0.51 12.05 -22.73
N SER A 311 -0.36 13.35 -23.03
CA SER A 311 0.27 14.31 -22.12
C SER A 311 -0.56 14.57 -20.86
N GLY A 312 -1.88 14.65 -20.98
CA GLY A 312 -2.80 14.79 -19.85
C GLY A 312 -2.74 13.57 -18.91
N MET A 313 -2.69 12.35 -19.45
CA MET A 313 -2.51 11.14 -18.66
C MET A 313 -1.17 11.09 -17.93
N ALA A 314 -0.07 11.43 -18.61
CA ALA A 314 1.27 11.41 -18.01
C ALA A 314 1.44 12.49 -16.92
N SER A 315 1.01 13.74 -17.20
CA SER A 315 1.08 14.83 -16.23
C SER A 315 0.14 14.61 -15.04
N GLY A 316 -1.09 14.14 -15.30
CA GLY A 316 -2.02 13.75 -14.25
C GLY A 316 -1.45 12.67 -13.33
N ALA A 317 -0.81 11.65 -13.89
CA ALA A 317 -0.16 10.59 -13.11
C ALA A 317 1.00 11.09 -12.24
N ALA A 318 1.80 12.03 -12.75
CA ALA A 318 2.88 12.66 -11.98
C ALA A 318 2.32 13.47 -10.80
N VAL A 319 1.31 14.32 -11.05
CA VAL A 319 0.64 15.10 -9.99
C VAL A 319 -0.07 14.17 -8.99
N PHE A 320 -0.67 13.07 -9.47
CA PHE A 320 -1.28 12.06 -8.62
C PHE A 320 -0.26 11.42 -7.67
N GLY A 321 0.91 11.05 -8.20
CA GLY A 321 2.02 10.52 -7.41
C GLY A 321 2.48 11.47 -6.31
N LEU A 322 2.56 12.78 -6.58
CA LEU A 322 2.87 13.81 -5.57
C LEU A 322 1.81 13.83 -4.46
N GLY A 323 0.54 13.82 -4.82
CA GLY A 323 -0.56 13.80 -3.85
C GLY A 323 -0.52 12.57 -2.95
N VAL A 324 -0.29 11.36 -3.51
CA VAL A 324 -0.21 10.11 -2.74
C VAL A 324 1.05 10.06 -1.86
N THR A 325 2.16 10.64 -2.32
CA THR A 325 3.38 10.78 -1.50
C THR A 325 3.11 11.48 -0.18
N LEU A 326 2.28 12.52 -0.20
CA LEU A 326 1.92 13.32 0.97
C LEU A 326 0.78 12.67 1.78
N SER A 327 -0.21 12.09 1.09
CA SER A 327 -1.46 11.60 1.68
C SER A 327 -1.22 10.50 2.72
N THR A 328 -0.53 9.43 2.34
CA THR A 328 -0.36 8.26 3.21
C THR A 328 0.31 8.61 4.54
N PRO A 329 1.49 9.27 4.59
CA PRO A 329 2.13 9.61 5.87
C PRO A 329 1.30 10.61 6.68
N ALA A 330 0.65 11.58 6.03
CA ALA A 330 -0.17 12.57 6.71
C ALA A 330 -1.38 11.93 7.42
N PHE A 331 -2.10 11.04 6.73
CA PHE A 331 -3.25 10.35 7.32
C PHE A 331 -2.84 9.38 8.42
N PHE A 332 -1.79 8.58 8.23
CA PHE A 332 -1.32 7.69 9.29
C PHE A 332 -0.84 8.47 10.53
N SER A 333 -0.09 9.56 10.34
CA SER A 333 0.32 10.45 11.45
C SER A 333 -0.89 11.03 12.19
N ALA A 334 -1.89 11.56 11.46
CA ALA A 334 -3.11 12.10 12.06
C ALA A 334 -3.92 11.04 12.82
N ILE A 335 -4.07 9.84 12.26
CA ILE A 335 -4.77 8.71 12.88
C ILE A 335 -4.06 8.28 14.17
N PHE A 336 -2.74 8.10 14.13
CA PHE A 336 -1.98 7.70 15.32
C PHE A 336 -1.95 8.78 16.42
N ALA A 337 -2.04 10.06 16.05
CA ALA A 337 -2.15 11.15 17.02
C ALA A 337 -3.44 11.09 17.85
N THR A 338 -4.49 10.40 17.41
CA THR A 338 -5.72 10.21 18.19
C THR A 338 -5.62 9.10 19.23
N ALA A 339 -4.58 8.24 19.15
CA ALA A 339 -4.49 7.00 19.90
C ALA A 339 -3.37 7.05 20.96
N ARG A 340 -3.67 6.55 22.15
CA ARG A 340 -2.65 6.27 23.18
C ARG A 340 -1.74 5.13 22.72
N PRO A 341 -0.54 4.96 23.29
CA PRO A 341 0.36 3.86 22.93
C PRO A 341 -0.30 2.48 22.91
N SER A 342 -1.18 2.20 23.88
CA SER A 342 -1.96 0.95 24.00
C SER A 342 -3.06 0.80 22.94
N GLU A 343 -3.50 1.88 22.28
CA GLU A 343 -4.59 1.91 21.29
C GLU A 343 -4.08 1.96 19.85
N ARG A 344 -2.75 2.06 19.63
CA ARG A 344 -2.15 2.19 18.30
C ARG A 344 -2.48 1.03 17.37
N GLY A 345 -2.63 -0.19 17.92
CA GLY A 345 -3.07 -1.35 17.14
C GLY A 345 -4.48 -1.17 16.57
N ALA A 346 -5.42 -0.68 17.37
CA ALA A 346 -6.79 -0.39 16.93
C ALA A 346 -6.84 0.76 15.92
N ALA A 347 -6.00 1.80 16.11
CA ALA A 347 -5.88 2.91 15.17
C ALA A 347 -5.34 2.45 13.80
N SER A 348 -4.30 1.61 13.78
CA SER A 348 -3.77 0.98 12.57
C SER A 348 -4.81 0.09 11.90
N GLY A 349 -5.55 -0.72 12.67
CA GLY A 349 -6.66 -1.53 12.18
C GLY A 349 -7.73 -0.70 11.50
N THR A 350 -8.11 0.44 12.10
CA THR A 350 -9.06 1.40 11.49
C THR A 350 -8.54 1.93 10.16
N ALA A 351 -7.28 2.37 10.09
CA ALA A 351 -6.70 2.84 8.84
C ALA A 351 -6.73 1.75 7.75
N SER A 352 -6.39 0.50 8.11
CA SER A 352 -6.40 -0.64 7.17
C SER A 352 -7.80 -0.98 6.68
N VAL A 353 -8.83 -0.92 7.53
CA VAL A 353 -10.23 -1.13 7.12
C VAL A 353 -10.65 -0.11 6.06
N PHE A 354 -10.37 1.18 6.27
CA PHE A 354 -10.72 2.22 5.32
C PHE A 354 -9.88 2.16 4.03
N LEU A 355 -8.63 1.70 4.12
CA LEU A 355 -7.79 1.40 2.96
C LEU A 355 -8.42 0.29 2.12
N ASP A 356 -8.73 -0.85 2.72
CA ASP A 356 -9.29 -1.99 1.98
C ASP A 356 -10.69 -1.67 1.43
N LEU A 357 -11.54 -0.95 2.18
CA LEU A 357 -12.85 -0.49 1.70
C LEU A 357 -12.72 0.47 0.50
N GLY A 358 -11.74 1.37 0.49
CA GLY A 358 -11.50 2.29 -0.61
C GLY A 358 -11.01 1.57 -1.87
N ILE A 359 -10.05 0.63 -1.72
CA ILE A 359 -9.56 -0.19 -2.84
C ILE A 359 -10.64 -1.16 -3.34
N ALA A 360 -11.52 -1.67 -2.48
CA ALA A 360 -12.63 -2.51 -2.88
C ALA A 360 -13.73 -1.70 -3.57
N GLY A 361 -14.34 -0.78 -2.83
CA GLY A 361 -15.54 -0.07 -3.26
C GLY A 361 -15.29 0.94 -4.39
N GLY A 362 -14.13 1.62 -4.36
CA GLY A 362 -13.77 2.62 -5.37
C GLY A 362 -13.86 2.07 -6.79
N PRO A 363 -13.03 1.10 -7.18
CA PRO A 363 -13.05 0.53 -8.51
C PRO A 363 -14.37 -0.14 -8.90
N MET A 364 -15.04 -0.81 -7.94
CA MET A 364 -16.32 -1.48 -8.21
C MET A 364 -17.41 -0.48 -8.58
N LEU A 365 -17.56 0.60 -7.83
CA LEU A 365 -18.58 1.63 -8.10
C LEU A 365 -18.20 2.49 -9.31
N LEU A 366 -16.92 2.89 -9.40
CA LEU A 366 -16.43 3.69 -10.51
C LEU A 366 -16.37 2.91 -11.84
N GLY A 367 -16.31 1.58 -11.77
CA GLY A 367 -16.44 0.70 -12.93
C GLY A 367 -17.81 0.80 -13.59
N LEU A 368 -18.88 0.88 -12.80
CA LEU A 368 -20.24 1.11 -13.32
C LEU A 368 -20.35 2.50 -13.99
N VAL A 369 -19.73 3.51 -13.38
CA VAL A 369 -19.67 4.86 -13.97
C VAL A 369 -18.84 4.85 -15.25
N ALA A 370 -17.68 4.20 -15.25
CA ALA A 370 -16.81 4.10 -16.42
C ALA A 370 -17.48 3.33 -17.58
N GLN A 371 -18.33 2.37 -17.28
CA GLN A 371 -19.08 1.62 -18.28
C GLN A 371 -20.17 2.49 -18.93
N SER A 372 -20.89 3.28 -18.14
CA SER A 372 -22.02 4.10 -18.62
C SER A 372 -21.58 5.42 -19.26
N GLN A 373 -20.57 6.10 -18.70
CA GLN A 373 -20.17 7.47 -19.06
C GLN A 373 -18.71 7.60 -19.54
N GLY A 374 -17.94 6.52 -19.50
CA GLY A 374 -16.53 6.50 -19.86
C GLY A 374 -15.57 6.74 -18.68
N ILE A 375 -14.32 6.34 -18.88
CA ILE A 375 -13.27 6.44 -17.83
C ILE A 375 -12.97 7.88 -17.44
N PRO A 376 -12.90 8.87 -18.36
CA PRO A 376 -12.69 10.28 -17.97
C PRO A 376 -13.74 10.78 -17.00
N PHE A 377 -15.01 10.44 -17.21
CA PHE A 377 -16.09 10.82 -16.29
C PHE A 377 -15.95 10.11 -14.93
N ALA A 378 -15.55 8.85 -14.91
CA ALA A 378 -15.27 8.13 -13.66
C ALA A 378 -14.12 8.79 -12.86
N PHE A 379 -13.07 9.28 -13.51
CA PHE A 379 -12.02 10.08 -12.85
C PHE A 379 -12.57 11.41 -12.31
N GLY A 380 -13.49 12.05 -13.02
CA GLY A 380 -14.20 13.26 -12.54
C GLY A 380 -15.01 12.97 -11.27
N VAL A 381 -15.75 11.85 -11.24
CA VAL A 381 -16.49 11.41 -10.05
C VAL A 381 -15.52 11.10 -8.89
N ALA A 382 -14.42 10.41 -9.16
CA ALA A 382 -13.39 10.17 -8.15
C ALA A 382 -12.79 11.48 -7.61
N ALA A 383 -12.57 12.48 -8.47
CA ALA A 383 -12.12 13.81 -8.07
C ALA A 383 -13.13 14.49 -7.14
N ALA A 384 -14.43 14.38 -7.44
CA ALA A 384 -15.49 14.94 -6.59
C ALA A 384 -15.51 14.29 -5.19
N VAL A 385 -15.32 12.94 -5.11
CA VAL A 385 -15.21 12.22 -3.84
C VAL A 385 -13.99 12.71 -3.04
N VAL A 386 -12.86 12.91 -3.72
CA VAL A 386 -11.63 13.42 -3.06
C VAL A 386 -11.80 14.86 -2.61
N LEU A 387 -12.45 15.70 -3.38
CA LEU A 387 -12.77 17.09 -2.99
C LEU A 387 -13.70 17.15 -1.77
N ALA A 388 -14.71 16.28 -1.72
CA ALA A 388 -15.56 16.15 -0.53
C ALA A 388 -14.74 15.72 0.69
N GLY A 389 -13.83 14.76 0.54
CA GLY A 389 -12.87 14.38 1.57
C GLY A 389 -11.93 15.52 1.99
N CYS A 390 -11.47 16.34 1.04
CA CYS A 390 -10.65 17.52 1.30
C CYS A 390 -11.40 18.54 2.17
N VAL A 391 -12.61 18.90 1.77
CA VAL A 391 -13.49 19.83 2.54
C VAL A 391 -13.74 19.29 3.95
N TRP A 392 -14.00 17.99 4.07
CA TRP A 392 -14.19 17.32 5.35
C TRP A 392 -12.96 17.45 6.26
N ILE A 393 -11.76 17.17 5.76
CA ILE A 393 -10.51 17.26 6.53
C ILE A 393 -10.18 18.71 6.90
N VAL A 394 -10.46 19.69 6.01
CA VAL A 394 -10.32 21.13 6.32
C VAL A 394 -11.26 21.52 7.47
N ALA A 395 -12.51 21.07 7.45
CA ALA A 395 -13.46 21.33 8.54
C ALA A 395 -12.96 20.74 9.86
N LEU A 396 -12.50 19.47 9.86
CA LEU A 396 -11.92 18.83 11.05
C LEU A 396 -10.69 19.57 11.57
N SER A 397 -9.81 20.07 10.71
CA SER A 397 -8.60 20.79 11.13
C SER A 397 -8.93 22.09 11.84
N ARG A 398 -9.98 22.79 11.43
CA ARG A 398 -10.45 24.04 12.05
C ARG A 398 -11.07 23.81 13.43
N THR A 399 -11.89 22.77 13.58
CA THR A 399 -12.51 22.42 14.87
C THR A 399 -11.47 22.01 15.91
N SER A 400 -10.43 21.26 15.51
CA SER A 400 -9.35 20.86 16.41
C SER A 400 -8.48 22.03 16.88
N GLN A 401 -8.28 23.06 16.06
CA GLN A 401 -7.55 24.28 16.41
C GLN A 401 -8.37 25.20 17.34
N GLY A 402 -9.70 25.24 17.18
CA GLY A 402 -10.59 26.00 18.05
C GLY A 402 -10.73 25.43 19.46
N ALA A 403 -10.59 24.11 19.61
CA ALA A 403 -10.62 23.44 20.92
C ALA A 403 -9.30 23.54 21.72
N ALA A 404 -8.21 23.93 21.07
CA ALA A 404 -6.88 24.09 21.66
C ALA A 404 -6.57 25.55 22.09
N ARG A 405 -7.47 26.49 21.77
CA ARG A 405 -7.45 27.90 22.24
C ARG A 405 -8.44 28.10 23.37
#